data_6fdeab7786699081fedd828cdcb23226
#
_entry.id   6fdeab7786699081fedd828cdcb23226
#
_cell.length_a   1.000
_cell.length_b   1.000
_cell.length_c   1.000
_cell.angle_alpha   90.00
_cell.angle_beta   90.00
_cell.angle_gamma   90.00
#
_symmetry.space_group_name_H-M   'P 1'
#
loop_
_entity.id
_entity.type
_entity.pdbx_description
1 polymer ?
#
loop_
_entity_poly.entity_id
_entity_poly.type
_entity_poly.pdbx_seq_one_letter_code
_entity_poly.pdbx_strand_id
1 'polypeptide(L)'
;SRVGRLQRAPTSPAAYDDQMDTTRKTVVVAGSSGFVGSALVPRLRRRGYDVRTLVRRPVKAPGEITWEPGAGQLPSDALDGAQAVVNLAGVGVGDHRWTDSYREQILRSRVDSTTLLSERLVAAVTAGRAPAEAVLVQASAIGAYGDQGDTVLTESSPFGEGFLADVVRAWEAAAEPARAAGLRVAHLRTGIVLAPSGGALGRLLPLVKAGVAGPMGSGDQFWSWISLEDEIRAILHVMESDLEGPVNLTAPAPSRNGDLTRALGDAFRRPTKIKVPAFALKIALGEFSSELLGSQRVHPEALERAGFEFTHPTIHAAARWVAEGRPAQTSPTV
;
A
#
# COMPACT_ATOMS: atom_id res chain seq x y z
N SER A 1 70.86 1.79 -48.75
CA SER A 1 70.09 2.36 -47.56
C SER A 1 68.69 2.75 -47.98
N ARG A 2 67.74 1.88 -47.69
CA ARG A 2 66.30 2.17 -47.76
C ARG A 2 65.69 2.13 -46.38
N VAL A 3 65.28 3.28 -45.93
CA VAL A 3 64.53 3.44 -44.67
C VAL A 3 63.07 3.14 -44.94
N GLY A 4 62.59 2.03 -44.37
CA GLY A 4 61.19 1.64 -44.42
C GLY A 4 60.36 2.52 -43.46
N ARG A 5 59.34 3.16 -44.02
CA ARG A 5 58.33 3.94 -43.28
C ARG A 5 57.28 2.97 -42.71
N LEU A 6 57.27 2.81 -41.40
CA LEU A 6 56.19 2.12 -40.69
C LEU A 6 54.93 2.99 -40.75
N GLN A 7 53.90 2.51 -41.46
CA GLN A 7 52.55 3.06 -41.40
C GLN A 7 51.89 2.63 -40.09
N ARG A 8 51.54 3.62 -39.28
CA ARG A 8 50.63 3.41 -38.11
C ARG A 8 49.23 3.23 -38.62
N ALA A 9 48.62 2.10 -38.27
CA ALA A 9 47.21 1.87 -38.45
C ALA A 9 46.40 2.78 -37.48
N PRO A 10 45.26 3.33 -37.89
CA PRO A 10 44.39 4.08 -36.98
C PRO A 10 43.64 3.11 -36.07
N THR A 11 43.91 3.19 -34.81
CA THR A 11 43.06 2.61 -33.75
C THR A 11 41.82 3.48 -33.64
N SER A 12 40.76 3.11 -34.32
CA SER A 12 39.42 3.59 -34.05
C SER A 12 38.93 2.89 -32.80
N PRO A 13 38.51 3.60 -31.72
CA PRO A 13 37.79 2.97 -30.66
C PRO A 13 36.44 2.55 -31.20
N ALA A 14 36.24 1.23 -31.29
CA ALA A 14 34.91 0.67 -31.54
C ALA A 14 33.94 1.31 -30.53
N ALA A 15 32.95 2.02 -31.07
CA ALA A 15 31.79 2.40 -30.33
C ALA A 15 31.16 1.10 -29.81
N TYR A 16 31.27 0.90 -28.50
CA TYR A 16 30.39 -0.01 -27.77
C TYR A 16 29.00 0.60 -27.91
N ASP A 17 28.27 0.10 -28.87
CA ASP A 17 26.86 0.35 -29.07
C ASP A 17 26.19 -0.35 -27.88
N ASP A 18 26.01 0.40 -26.78
CA ASP A 18 25.30 0.00 -25.58
C ASP A 18 23.79 0.04 -25.92
N GLN A 19 23.38 -0.90 -26.79
CA GLN A 19 21.96 -1.21 -26.93
C GLN A 19 21.49 -1.96 -25.70
N MET A 20 21.49 -1.29 -24.55
CA MET A 20 20.55 -1.61 -23.50
C MET A 20 19.17 -1.24 -24.04
N ASP A 21 18.44 -2.23 -24.52
CA ASP A 21 17.00 -2.14 -24.75
C ASP A 21 16.31 -1.89 -23.41
N THR A 22 16.42 -0.65 -22.94
CA THR A 22 15.77 -0.16 -21.74
C THR A 22 14.41 0.42 -22.09
N THR A 23 13.51 -0.38 -22.63
CA THR A 23 12.09 -0.06 -22.52
C THR A 23 11.73 -0.15 -21.04
N ARG A 24 11.81 0.99 -20.34
CA ARG A 24 11.44 1.07 -18.94
C ARG A 24 10.01 0.57 -18.78
N LYS A 25 9.83 -0.38 -17.85
CA LYS A 25 8.52 -0.91 -17.52
C LYS A 25 7.64 0.21 -16.97
N THR A 26 6.46 0.39 -17.53
CA THR A 26 5.50 1.43 -17.09
C THR A 26 4.64 0.91 -15.96
N VAL A 27 4.53 1.72 -14.89
CA VAL A 27 3.61 1.50 -13.76
C VAL A 27 2.70 2.71 -13.62
N VAL A 28 1.40 2.49 -13.58
CA VAL A 28 0.41 3.53 -13.36
C VAL A 28 -0.06 3.47 -11.91
N VAL A 29 0.01 4.59 -11.19
CA VAL A 29 -0.35 4.67 -9.76
C VAL A 29 -1.50 5.65 -9.55
N ALA A 30 -2.61 5.15 -9.03
CA ALA A 30 -3.69 5.96 -8.48
C ALA A 30 -3.50 6.12 -6.97
N GLY A 31 -3.84 7.29 -6.41
CA GLY A 31 -3.62 7.59 -4.99
C GLY A 31 -2.16 7.95 -4.65
N SER A 32 -1.39 8.41 -5.62
CA SER A 32 0.04 8.76 -5.48
C SER A 32 0.33 9.86 -4.46
N SER A 33 -0.62 10.73 -4.15
CA SER A 33 -0.49 11.78 -3.13
C SER A 33 -0.87 11.33 -1.72
N GLY A 34 -1.42 10.12 -1.58
CA GLY A 34 -1.78 9.54 -0.29
C GLY A 34 -0.56 9.10 0.52
N PHE A 35 -0.81 8.65 1.76
CA PHE A 35 0.22 8.26 2.70
C PHE A 35 1.17 7.18 2.14
N VAL A 36 0.64 6.08 1.65
CA VAL A 36 1.43 4.99 1.06
C VAL A 36 1.95 5.40 -0.33
N GLY A 37 1.10 6.00 -1.17
CA GLY A 37 1.44 6.36 -2.55
C GLY A 37 2.59 7.34 -2.65
N SER A 38 2.67 8.34 -1.75
CA SER A 38 3.75 9.32 -1.72
C SER A 38 5.13 8.72 -1.38
N ALA A 39 5.15 7.57 -0.67
CA ALA A 39 6.35 6.82 -0.40
C ALA A 39 6.66 5.79 -1.50
N LEU A 40 5.63 5.19 -2.12
CA LEU A 40 5.78 4.20 -3.18
C LEU A 40 6.34 4.80 -4.48
N VAL A 41 5.79 5.92 -4.95
CA VAL A 41 6.17 6.51 -6.25
C VAL A 41 7.68 6.80 -6.35
N PRO A 42 8.33 7.46 -5.38
CA PRO A 42 9.78 7.63 -5.43
C PRO A 42 10.55 6.31 -5.44
N ARG A 43 10.06 5.28 -4.77
CA ARG A 43 10.69 3.96 -4.73
C ARG A 43 10.62 3.26 -6.09
N LEU A 44 9.46 3.31 -6.77
CA LEU A 44 9.28 2.80 -8.12
C LEU A 44 10.24 3.48 -9.12
N ARG A 45 10.31 4.81 -9.09
CA ARG A 45 11.21 5.57 -9.95
C ARG A 45 12.69 5.21 -9.74
N ARG A 46 13.12 5.04 -8.49
CA ARG A 46 14.49 4.60 -8.18
C ARG A 46 14.79 3.18 -8.65
N ARG A 47 13.78 2.31 -8.74
CA ARG A 47 13.90 0.98 -9.35
C ARG A 47 13.89 0.99 -10.89
N GLY A 48 13.83 2.17 -11.50
CA GLY A 48 13.90 2.32 -12.96
C GLY A 48 12.56 2.21 -13.67
N TYR A 49 11.43 2.16 -12.95
CA TYR A 49 10.11 2.18 -13.59
C TYR A 49 9.80 3.57 -14.17
N ASP A 50 9.13 3.58 -15.33
CA ASP A 50 8.40 4.75 -15.82
C ASP A 50 7.08 4.85 -15.04
N VAL A 51 6.93 5.87 -14.20
CA VAL A 51 5.78 5.99 -13.30
C VAL A 51 4.85 7.10 -13.76
N ARG A 52 3.65 6.71 -14.17
CA ARG A 52 2.53 7.62 -14.42
C ARG A 52 1.64 7.68 -13.18
N THR A 53 1.14 8.86 -12.85
CA THR A 53 0.29 9.04 -11.67
C THR A 53 -1.06 9.63 -12.07
N LEU A 54 -2.13 9.02 -11.56
CA LEU A 54 -3.49 9.50 -11.79
C LEU A 54 -3.87 10.53 -10.73
N VAL A 55 -4.26 11.72 -11.18
CA VAL A 55 -4.58 12.86 -10.32
C VAL A 55 -5.98 13.41 -10.61
N ARG A 56 -6.72 13.81 -9.55
CA ARG A 56 -8.07 14.41 -9.68
C ARG A 56 -8.05 15.93 -9.83
N ARG A 57 -6.91 16.48 -10.15
CA ARG A 57 -6.67 17.91 -10.38
C ARG A 57 -6.03 18.11 -11.76
N PRO A 58 -5.94 19.35 -12.25
CA PRO A 58 -5.15 19.63 -13.45
C PRO A 58 -3.70 19.13 -13.30
N VAL A 59 -3.14 18.63 -14.40
CA VAL A 59 -1.75 18.18 -14.50
C VAL A 59 -0.79 19.30 -14.11
N LYS A 60 0.19 19.01 -13.26
CA LYS A 60 1.22 19.96 -12.79
C LYS A 60 2.64 19.50 -13.09
N ALA A 61 2.82 18.21 -13.41
CA ALA A 61 4.12 17.62 -13.67
C ALA A 61 4.06 16.56 -14.80
N PRO A 62 5.18 16.31 -15.49
CA PRO A 62 5.27 15.20 -16.43
C PRO A 62 4.90 13.87 -15.79
N GLY A 63 4.21 13.02 -16.54
CA GLY A 63 3.74 11.72 -16.06
C GLY A 63 2.47 11.75 -15.21
N GLU A 64 1.89 12.93 -14.94
CA GLU A 64 0.55 13.03 -14.35
C GLU A 64 -0.53 12.92 -15.44
N ILE A 65 -1.62 12.24 -15.11
CA ILE A 65 -2.80 12.08 -15.97
C ILE A 65 -4.02 12.44 -15.14
N THR A 66 -4.83 13.39 -15.62
CA THR A 66 -6.09 13.75 -14.94
C THR A 66 -7.13 12.66 -15.15
N TRP A 67 -7.82 12.29 -14.08
CA TRP A 67 -8.94 11.35 -14.10
C TRP A 67 -10.03 11.75 -13.10
N GLU A 68 -11.25 11.26 -13.34
CA GLU A 68 -12.39 11.43 -12.43
C GLU A 68 -13.16 10.11 -12.35
N PRO A 69 -12.83 9.22 -11.40
CA PRO A 69 -13.43 7.90 -11.33
C PRO A 69 -14.93 7.92 -11.05
N GLY A 70 -15.42 8.86 -10.25
CA GLY A 70 -16.86 9.02 -9.99
C GLY A 70 -17.68 9.39 -11.22
N ALA A 71 -17.04 9.97 -12.25
CA ALA A 71 -17.65 10.28 -13.54
C ALA A 71 -17.26 9.27 -14.65
N GLY A 72 -16.53 8.21 -14.31
CA GLY A 72 -16.03 7.22 -15.27
C GLY A 72 -15.01 7.78 -16.27
N GLN A 73 -14.33 8.87 -15.93
CA GLN A 73 -13.42 9.58 -16.83
C GLN A 73 -11.96 9.15 -16.59
N LEU A 74 -11.37 8.53 -17.59
CA LEU A 74 -9.95 8.23 -17.70
C LEU A 74 -9.59 8.28 -19.18
N PRO A 75 -8.54 9.00 -19.61
CA PRO A 75 -8.08 8.99 -20.99
C PRO A 75 -7.85 7.57 -21.50
N SER A 76 -8.20 7.31 -22.76
CA SER A 76 -8.19 5.96 -23.34
C SER A 76 -6.77 5.35 -23.45
N ASP A 77 -5.76 6.21 -23.48
CA ASP A 77 -4.32 5.87 -23.55
C ASP A 77 -3.60 5.90 -22.19
N ALA A 78 -4.32 6.21 -21.12
CA ALA A 78 -3.74 6.36 -19.78
C ALA A 78 -2.98 5.11 -19.31
N LEU A 79 -3.44 3.92 -19.71
CA LEU A 79 -2.88 2.62 -19.32
C LEU A 79 -2.05 1.96 -20.44
N ASP A 80 -1.76 2.68 -21.53
CA ASP A 80 -0.97 2.13 -22.64
C ASP A 80 0.46 1.80 -22.16
N GLY A 81 0.91 0.58 -22.46
CA GLY A 81 2.20 0.05 -22.01
C GLY A 81 2.30 -0.28 -20.54
N ALA A 82 1.23 -0.11 -19.75
CA ALA A 82 1.26 -0.38 -18.31
C ALA A 82 1.45 -1.87 -18.05
N GLN A 83 2.54 -2.25 -17.40
CA GLN A 83 2.77 -3.59 -16.88
C GLN A 83 2.13 -3.82 -15.53
N ALA A 84 1.94 -2.75 -14.77
CA ALA A 84 1.21 -2.78 -13.51
C ALA A 84 0.37 -1.51 -13.34
N VAL A 85 -0.82 -1.69 -12.80
CA VAL A 85 -1.68 -0.62 -12.30
C VAL A 85 -1.80 -0.81 -10.80
N VAL A 86 -1.30 0.15 -10.02
CA VAL A 86 -1.37 0.13 -8.56
C VAL A 86 -2.44 1.13 -8.12
N ASN A 87 -3.55 0.64 -7.61
CA ASN A 87 -4.66 1.47 -7.15
C ASN A 87 -4.65 1.60 -5.62
N LEU A 88 -4.23 2.75 -5.13
CA LEU A 88 -4.26 3.13 -3.71
C LEU A 88 -5.28 4.25 -3.46
N ALA A 89 -6.18 4.51 -4.41
CA ALA A 89 -7.15 5.58 -4.30
C ALA A 89 -8.29 5.22 -3.32
N GLY A 90 -8.67 6.17 -2.50
CA GLY A 90 -9.78 6.06 -1.56
C GLY A 90 -9.72 7.18 -0.53
N VAL A 91 -10.87 7.63 -0.04
CA VAL A 91 -10.91 8.57 1.09
C VAL A 91 -10.56 7.86 2.40
N GLY A 92 -9.95 8.57 3.36
CA GLY A 92 -9.56 8.00 4.63
C GLY A 92 -10.77 7.60 5.48
N VAL A 93 -10.80 6.39 6.00
CA VAL A 93 -11.93 5.91 6.83
C VAL A 93 -12.07 6.63 8.16
N GLY A 94 -10.98 7.20 8.68
CA GLY A 94 -10.95 7.91 9.96
C GLY A 94 -10.88 9.43 9.84
N ASP A 95 -11.05 10.02 8.66
CA ASP A 95 -10.90 11.48 8.45
C ASP A 95 -12.11 12.26 8.98
N HIS A 96 -13.29 11.68 8.89
CA HIS A 96 -14.54 12.26 9.38
C HIS A 96 -15.38 11.23 10.12
N ARG A 97 -16.39 11.72 10.87
CA ARG A 97 -17.39 10.85 11.47
C ARG A 97 -18.22 10.15 10.39
N TRP A 98 -18.61 8.92 10.65
CA TRP A 98 -19.40 8.11 9.72
C TRP A 98 -20.87 8.56 9.71
N THR A 99 -21.16 9.57 8.92
CA THR A 99 -22.51 9.87 8.47
C THR A 99 -22.86 8.99 7.28
N ASP A 100 -24.13 8.88 6.93
CA ASP A 100 -24.54 8.12 5.73
C ASP A 100 -23.84 8.62 4.47
N SER A 101 -23.70 9.95 4.32
CA SER A 101 -22.98 10.56 3.20
C SER A 101 -21.49 10.18 3.21
N TYR A 102 -20.84 10.16 4.37
CA TYR A 102 -19.42 9.81 4.44
C TYR A 102 -19.18 8.31 4.22
N ARG A 103 -20.08 7.46 4.72
CA ARG A 103 -20.06 6.01 4.42
C ARG A 103 -20.17 5.76 2.91
N GLU A 104 -21.08 6.47 2.23
CA GLU A 104 -21.21 6.40 0.77
C GLU A 104 -19.92 6.86 0.07
N GLN A 105 -19.28 7.93 0.53
CA GLN A 105 -17.98 8.38 -0.01
C GLN A 105 -16.87 7.33 0.19
N ILE A 106 -16.81 6.70 1.36
CA ILE A 106 -15.85 5.62 1.64
C ILE A 106 -16.03 4.48 0.63
N LEU A 107 -17.27 4.04 0.41
CA LEU A 107 -17.59 2.97 -0.53
C LEU A 107 -17.29 3.38 -1.97
N ARG A 108 -17.88 4.49 -2.44
CA ARG A 108 -17.80 4.94 -3.83
C ARG A 108 -16.37 5.26 -4.27
N SER A 109 -15.60 5.95 -3.45
CA SER A 109 -14.21 6.30 -3.80
C SER A 109 -13.36 5.06 -4.13
N ARG A 110 -13.70 3.91 -3.55
CA ARG A 110 -13.03 2.62 -3.75
C ARG A 110 -13.60 1.84 -4.93
N VAL A 111 -14.90 1.67 -4.94
CA VAL A 111 -15.59 0.89 -5.99
C VAL A 111 -15.44 1.56 -7.36
N ASP A 112 -15.71 2.86 -7.46
CA ASP A 112 -15.67 3.58 -8.75
C ASP A 112 -14.25 3.59 -9.34
N SER A 113 -13.23 3.84 -8.50
CA SER A 113 -11.83 3.83 -8.94
C SER A 113 -11.39 2.45 -9.41
N THR A 114 -11.76 1.40 -8.69
CA THR A 114 -11.38 0.02 -9.00
C THR A 114 -12.08 -0.49 -10.25
N THR A 115 -13.38 -0.26 -10.38
CA THR A 115 -14.15 -0.64 -11.57
C THR A 115 -13.57 0.00 -12.82
N LEU A 116 -13.36 1.33 -12.77
CA LEU A 116 -12.83 2.07 -13.91
C LEU A 116 -11.44 1.56 -14.33
N LEU A 117 -10.52 1.36 -13.40
CA LEU A 117 -9.17 0.87 -13.70
C LEU A 117 -9.19 -0.56 -14.21
N SER A 118 -10.03 -1.43 -13.62
CA SER A 118 -10.21 -2.80 -14.03
C SER A 118 -10.68 -2.90 -15.48
N GLU A 119 -11.77 -2.19 -15.84
CA GLU A 119 -12.33 -2.17 -17.18
C GLU A 119 -11.37 -1.57 -18.20
N ARG A 120 -10.68 -0.47 -17.85
CA ARG A 120 -9.72 0.20 -18.75
C ARG A 120 -8.47 -0.63 -18.98
N LEU A 121 -7.99 -1.35 -17.97
CA LEU A 121 -6.85 -2.27 -18.13
C LEU A 121 -7.22 -3.43 -19.08
N VAL A 122 -8.40 -4.04 -18.89
CA VAL A 122 -8.91 -5.07 -19.82
C VAL A 122 -8.97 -4.52 -21.25
N ALA A 123 -9.52 -3.34 -21.44
CA ALA A 123 -9.63 -2.71 -22.76
C ALA A 123 -8.24 -2.44 -23.39
N ALA A 124 -7.25 -1.99 -22.60
CA ALA A 124 -5.90 -1.75 -23.08
C ALA A 124 -5.20 -3.06 -23.50
N VAL A 125 -5.32 -4.11 -22.69
CA VAL A 125 -4.74 -5.44 -22.99
C VAL A 125 -5.42 -6.07 -24.20
N THR A 126 -6.74 -6.06 -24.27
CA THR A 126 -7.50 -6.62 -25.40
C THR A 126 -7.16 -5.91 -26.72
N ALA A 127 -6.91 -4.61 -26.67
CA ALA A 127 -6.49 -3.82 -27.83
C ALA A 127 -4.98 -3.93 -28.16
N GLY A 128 -4.21 -4.75 -27.44
CA GLY A 128 -2.76 -4.89 -27.61
C GLY A 128 -1.96 -3.64 -27.22
N ARG A 129 -2.55 -2.72 -26.44
CA ARG A 129 -1.92 -1.48 -25.99
C ARG A 129 -1.23 -1.62 -24.62
N ALA A 130 -1.56 -2.66 -23.87
CA ALA A 130 -0.86 -3.07 -22.65
C ALA A 130 -0.48 -4.55 -22.72
N PRO A 131 0.57 -5.01 -22.00
CA PRO A 131 0.99 -6.40 -22.00
C PRO A 131 -0.12 -7.34 -21.50
N ALA A 132 -0.17 -8.57 -22.05
CA ALA A 132 -1.13 -9.59 -21.63
C ALA A 132 -0.95 -10.02 -20.16
N GLU A 133 0.28 -9.95 -19.66
CA GLU A 133 0.68 -10.23 -18.28
C GLU A 133 0.56 -9.03 -17.32
N ALA A 134 -0.09 -7.95 -17.78
CA ALA A 134 -0.33 -6.78 -16.93
C ALA A 134 -1.09 -7.17 -15.63
N VAL A 135 -0.70 -6.55 -14.52
CA VAL A 135 -1.29 -6.82 -13.21
C VAL A 135 -2.06 -5.62 -12.66
N LEU A 136 -3.19 -5.89 -12.04
CA LEU A 136 -3.89 -4.94 -11.19
C LEU A 136 -3.55 -5.23 -9.72
N VAL A 137 -2.73 -4.36 -9.13
CA VAL A 137 -2.41 -4.38 -7.70
C VAL A 137 -3.35 -3.43 -7.00
N GLN A 138 -4.34 -3.99 -6.33
CA GLN A 138 -5.48 -3.26 -5.79
C GLN A 138 -5.37 -3.15 -4.28
N ALA A 139 -5.42 -1.93 -3.74
CA ALA A 139 -5.54 -1.73 -2.29
C ALA A 139 -6.81 -2.42 -1.75
N SER A 140 -6.68 -2.97 -0.58
CA SER A 140 -7.74 -3.56 0.23
C SER A 140 -7.41 -3.31 1.71
N ALA A 141 -8.08 -3.95 2.65
CA ALA A 141 -7.81 -3.77 4.07
C ALA A 141 -8.13 -5.05 4.86
N ILE A 142 -7.43 -5.24 5.98
CA ILE A 142 -7.76 -6.31 6.95
C ILE A 142 -9.16 -6.14 7.57
N GLY A 143 -9.78 -4.96 7.42
CA GLY A 143 -11.20 -4.75 7.73
C GLY A 143 -12.12 -5.78 7.08
N ALA A 144 -11.67 -6.46 6.02
CA ALA A 144 -12.34 -7.62 5.42
C ALA A 144 -12.79 -8.66 6.45
N TYR A 145 -12.01 -8.86 7.50
CA TYR A 145 -12.23 -9.93 8.49
C TYR A 145 -13.18 -9.56 9.63
N GLY A 146 -13.45 -8.25 9.83
CA GLY A 146 -14.24 -7.80 10.99
C GLY A 146 -13.56 -8.11 12.33
N ASP A 147 -14.32 -8.01 13.42
CA ASP A 147 -13.83 -8.39 14.77
C ASP A 147 -13.93 -9.90 14.96
N GLN A 148 -12.80 -10.57 15.16
CA GLN A 148 -12.71 -12.03 15.30
C GLN A 148 -12.01 -12.45 16.61
N GLY A 149 -11.89 -11.53 17.56
CA GLY A 149 -11.22 -11.81 18.85
C GLY A 149 -9.78 -12.28 18.64
N ASP A 150 -9.45 -13.41 19.25
CA ASP A 150 -8.08 -13.98 19.20
C ASP A 150 -7.89 -15.01 18.07
N THR A 151 -8.89 -15.21 17.20
CA THR A 151 -8.80 -16.13 16.06
C THR A 151 -7.70 -15.67 15.10
N VAL A 152 -6.82 -16.61 14.71
CA VAL A 152 -5.80 -16.34 13.68
C VAL A 152 -6.47 -16.28 12.32
N LEU A 153 -6.24 -15.20 11.60
CA LEU A 153 -6.83 -14.91 10.30
C LEU A 153 -5.75 -14.94 9.22
N THR A 154 -6.03 -15.64 8.14
CA THR A 154 -5.18 -15.73 6.95
C THR A 154 -5.96 -15.29 5.72
N GLU A 155 -5.32 -15.27 4.57
CA GLU A 155 -5.98 -14.92 3.30
C GLU A 155 -7.12 -15.86 2.94
N SER A 156 -7.11 -17.09 3.45
CA SER A 156 -8.20 -18.07 3.26
C SER A 156 -9.37 -17.89 4.24
N SER A 157 -9.23 -17.04 5.25
CA SER A 157 -10.31 -16.76 6.19
C SER A 157 -11.47 -16.04 5.51
N PRO A 158 -12.73 -16.37 5.87
CA PRO A 158 -13.91 -15.75 5.28
C PRO A 158 -13.99 -14.26 5.63
N PHE A 159 -14.76 -13.52 4.85
CA PHE A 159 -15.15 -12.16 5.21
C PHE A 159 -15.95 -12.17 6.51
N GLY A 160 -15.63 -11.24 7.38
CA GLY A 160 -16.38 -10.97 8.60
C GLY A 160 -17.62 -10.10 8.36
N GLU A 161 -18.10 -9.52 9.44
CA GLU A 161 -19.29 -8.66 9.46
C GLU A 161 -18.92 -7.22 9.80
N GLY A 162 -19.81 -6.29 9.49
CA GLY A 162 -19.68 -4.87 9.78
C GLY A 162 -19.42 -4.00 8.55
N PHE A 163 -19.53 -2.70 8.74
CA PHE A 163 -19.48 -1.74 7.64
C PHE A 163 -18.19 -1.83 6.80
N LEU A 164 -17.03 -1.89 7.44
CA LEU A 164 -15.77 -2.01 6.68
C LEU A 164 -15.61 -3.35 5.99
N ALA A 165 -16.10 -4.44 6.58
CA ALA A 165 -16.11 -5.75 5.90
C ALA A 165 -16.97 -5.73 4.64
N ASP A 166 -18.13 -5.07 4.67
CA ASP A 166 -18.99 -4.89 3.51
C ASP A 166 -18.35 -3.99 2.45
N VAL A 167 -17.70 -2.89 2.88
CA VAL A 167 -16.93 -2.02 1.98
C VAL A 167 -15.83 -2.81 1.27
N VAL A 168 -15.04 -3.60 2.00
CA VAL A 168 -13.93 -4.37 1.41
C VAL A 168 -14.46 -5.44 0.46
N ARG A 169 -15.55 -6.10 0.81
CA ARG A 169 -16.21 -7.10 -0.07
C ARG A 169 -16.61 -6.47 -1.41
N ALA A 170 -17.24 -5.30 -1.38
CA ALA A 170 -17.63 -4.57 -2.59
C ALA A 170 -16.40 -4.05 -3.35
N TRP A 171 -15.39 -3.61 -2.63
CA TRP A 171 -14.15 -3.09 -3.19
C TRP A 171 -13.35 -4.16 -3.95
N GLU A 172 -13.14 -5.34 -3.36
CA GLU A 172 -12.48 -6.45 -4.03
C GLU A 172 -13.30 -6.97 -5.22
N ALA A 173 -14.63 -7.03 -5.09
CA ALA A 173 -15.54 -7.43 -6.17
C ALA A 173 -15.49 -6.46 -7.37
N ALA A 174 -15.18 -5.19 -7.17
CA ALA A 174 -15.07 -4.20 -8.25
C ALA A 174 -13.90 -4.48 -9.23
N ALA A 175 -12.94 -5.31 -8.87
CA ALA A 175 -11.87 -5.77 -9.74
C ALA A 175 -12.24 -7.00 -10.60
N GLU A 176 -13.46 -7.52 -10.47
CA GLU A 176 -13.94 -8.71 -11.19
C GLU A 176 -13.78 -8.62 -12.72
N PRO A 177 -14.00 -7.46 -13.39
CA PRO A 177 -13.77 -7.37 -14.84
C PRO A 177 -12.37 -7.79 -15.26
N ALA A 178 -11.32 -7.37 -14.53
CA ALA A 178 -9.94 -7.74 -14.82
C ALA A 178 -9.72 -9.25 -14.57
N ARG A 179 -10.21 -9.77 -13.44
CA ARG A 179 -10.09 -11.19 -13.09
C ARG A 179 -10.83 -12.09 -14.11
N ALA A 180 -12.05 -11.74 -14.49
CA ALA A 180 -12.84 -12.48 -15.47
C ALA A 180 -12.20 -12.48 -16.86
N ALA A 181 -11.43 -11.44 -17.20
CA ALA A 181 -10.63 -11.38 -18.43
C ALA A 181 -9.30 -12.15 -18.35
N GLY A 182 -9.02 -12.82 -17.24
CA GLY A 182 -7.78 -13.60 -17.04
C GLY A 182 -6.55 -12.77 -16.65
N LEU A 183 -6.72 -11.51 -16.30
CA LEU A 183 -5.62 -10.69 -15.77
C LEU A 183 -5.33 -11.04 -14.31
N ARG A 184 -4.07 -10.96 -13.93
CA ARG A 184 -3.65 -11.12 -12.54
C ARG A 184 -4.13 -9.92 -11.70
N VAL A 185 -4.87 -10.20 -10.64
CA VAL A 185 -5.35 -9.21 -9.68
C VAL A 185 -4.90 -9.61 -8.29
N ALA A 186 -4.22 -8.72 -7.57
CA ALA A 186 -3.84 -8.90 -6.18
C ALA A 186 -4.54 -7.85 -5.31
N HIS A 187 -5.18 -8.29 -4.22
CA HIS A 187 -5.86 -7.44 -3.25
C HIS A 187 -4.99 -7.29 -2.00
N LEU A 188 -4.44 -6.10 -1.79
CA LEU A 188 -3.56 -5.79 -0.68
C LEU A 188 -4.37 -5.52 0.60
N ARG A 189 -4.64 -6.56 1.39
CA ARG A 189 -5.33 -6.42 2.69
C ARG A 189 -4.36 -5.84 3.72
N THR A 190 -4.19 -4.53 3.65
CA THR A 190 -3.24 -3.79 4.48
C THR A 190 -3.75 -3.66 5.91
N GLY A 191 -2.86 -3.91 6.88
CA GLY A 191 -3.07 -3.66 8.29
C GLY A 191 -2.85 -2.20 8.69
N ILE A 192 -2.57 -1.97 9.96
CA ILE A 192 -2.26 -0.64 10.48
C ILE A 192 -0.82 -0.27 10.07
N VAL A 193 -0.67 0.72 9.19
CA VAL A 193 0.65 1.13 8.70
C VAL A 193 1.32 2.07 9.71
N LEU A 194 2.48 1.65 10.22
CA LEU A 194 3.30 2.40 11.17
C LEU A 194 4.39 3.17 10.42
N ALA A 195 4.53 4.47 10.74
CA ALA A 195 5.59 5.31 10.20
C ALA A 195 6.02 6.38 11.19
N PRO A 196 7.22 6.99 11.02
CA PRO A 196 7.67 8.12 11.84
C PRO A 196 6.75 9.34 11.80
N SER A 197 5.95 9.47 10.75
CA SER A 197 4.97 10.55 10.59
C SER A 197 3.80 10.07 9.72
N GLY A 198 2.63 10.64 9.94
CA GLY A 198 1.42 10.34 9.16
C GLY A 198 0.78 8.99 9.51
N GLY A 199 -0.17 8.55 8.66
CA GLY A 199 -0.90 7.31 8.84
C GLY A 199 -1.63 7.21 10.17
N ALA A 200 -1.87 5.99 10.64
CA ALA A 200 -2.55 5.73 11.91
C ALA A 200 -1.83 6.34 13.11
N LEU A 201 -0.49 6.39 13.08
CA LEU A 201 0.31 6.97 14.14
C LEU A 201 0.32 8.51 14.15
N GLY A 202 -0.11 9.17 13.09
CA GLY A 202 -0.11 10.63 13.02
C GLY A 202 -0.85 11.31 14.18
N ARG A 203 -1.91 10.69 14.67
CA ARG A 203 -2.67 11.15 15.84
C ARG A 203 -2.16 10.59 17.16
N LEU A 204 -1.58 9.40 17.18
CA LEU A 204 -1.11 8.71 18.37
C LEU A 204 0.28 9.21 18.82
N LEU A 205 1.22 9.39 17.90
CA LEU A 205 2.60 9.78 18.23
C LEU A 205 2.73 11.07 19.04
N PRO A 206 1.97 12.15 18.79
CA PRO A 206 2.01 13.33 19.64
C PRO A 206 1.68 13.01 21.11
N LEU A 207 0.69 12.14 21.33
CA LEU A 207 0.29 11.71 22.68
C LEU A 207 1.36 10.84 23.34
N VAL A 208 1.98 9.94 22.58
CA VAL A 208 3.13 9.13 23.06
C VAL A 208 4.28 10.04 23.46
N LYS A 209 4.67 10.97 22.60
CA LYS A 209 5.77 11.92 22.87
C LYS A 209 5.49 12.81 24.08
N ALA A 210 4.23 13.17 24.32
CA ALA A 210 3.81 13.91 25.49
C ALA A 210 3.74 13.05 26.77
N GLY A 211 3.83 11.72 26.65
CA GLY A 211 3.70 10.78 27.78
C GLY A 211 2.28 10.62 28.30
N VAL A 212 1.28 11.00 27.50
CA VAL A 212 -0.16 10.92 27.85
C VAL A 212 -0.89 9.83 27.07
N ALA A 213 -0.19 9.02 26.29
CA ALA A 213 -0.75 7.88 25.61
C ALA A 213 -0.94 6.65 26.52
N GLY A 214 -1.80 5.74 26.09
CA GLY A 214 -2.01 4.46 26.75
C GLY A 214 -2.91 3.54 25.93
N PRO A 215 -3.18 2.34 26.44
CA PRO A 215 -4.04 1.38 25.77
C PRO A 215 -5.45 1.92 25.55
N MET A 216 -6.04 1.58 24.42
CA MET A 216 -7.42 1.92 24.07
C MET A 216 -8.36 0.80 24.53
N GLY A 217 -9.41 1.16 25.26
CA GLY A 217 -10.30 0.17 25.87
C GLY A 217 -9.58 -0.74 26.85
N SER A 218 -9.67 -2.06 26.68
CA SER A 218 -8.91 -3.03 27.47
C SER A 218 -7.42 -3.04 27.10
N GLY A 219 -7.11 -2.77 25.82
CA GLY A 219 -5.78 -2.92 25.25
C GLY A 219 -5.45 -4.36 24.83
N ASP A 220 -6.41 -5.30 25.00
CA ASP A 220 -6.19 -6.72 24.71
C ASP A 220 -6.48 -7.11 23.26
N GLN A 221 -7.21 -6.24 22.54
CA GLN A 221 -7.53 -6.46 21.13
C GLN A 221 -6.26 -6.50 20.27
N PHE A 222 -6.21 -7.45 19.31
CA PHE A 222 -5.12 -7.52 18.35
C PHE A 222 -5.21 -6.40 17.31
N TRP A 223 -4.09 -5.73 17.17
CA TRP A 223 -3.82 -4.78 16.09
C TRP A 223 -2.75 -5.35 15.17
N SER A 224 -3.19 -5.85 14.02
CA SER A 224 -2.26 -6.29 12.98
C SER A 224 -1.72 -5.08 12.24
N TRP A 225 -0.44 -4.94 12.24
CA TRP A 225 0.30 -3.76 11.79
C TRP A 225 1.38 -4.15 10.78
N ILE A 226 1.86 -3.17 10.04
CA ILE A 226 3.04 -3.28 9.17
C ILE A 226 3.80 -1.96 9.20
N SER A 227 5.13 -1.97 9.07
CA SER A 227 5.88 -0.72 8.88
C SER A 227 5.67 -0.20 7.46
N LEU A 228 5.69 1.13 7.27
CA LEU A 228 5.61 1.72 5.92
C LEU A 228 6.73 1.23 5.01
N GLU A 229 7.92 0.95 5.55
CA GLU A 229 9.02 0.35 4.78
C GLU A 229 8.63 -1.02 4.22
N ASP A 230 8.10 -1.91 5.07
CA ASP A 230 7.69 -3.24 4.65
C ASP A 230 6.43 -3.20 3.78
N GLU A 231 5.51 -2.26 4.02
CA GLU A 231 4.35 -2.03 3.15
C GLU A 231 4.79 -1.73 1.70
N ILE A 232 5.73 -0.79 1.52
CA ILE A 232 6.24 -0.44 0.19
C ILE A 232 6.97 -1.63 -0.45
N ARG A 233 7.79 -2.35 0.32
CA ARG A 233 8.51 -3.53 -0.17
C ARG A 233 7.55 -4.67 -0.53
N ALA A 234 6.49 -4.86 0.24
CA ALA A 234 5.47 -5.87 -0.03
C ALA A 234 4.68 -5.53 -1.30
N ILE A 235 4.28 -4.26 -1.51
CA ILE A 235 3.63 -3.83 -2.75
C ILE A 235 4.52 -4.13 -3.98
N LEU A 236 5.82 -3.82 -3.90
CA LEU A 236 6.77 -4.12 -4.97
C LEU A 236 6.90 -5.63 -5.19
N HIS A 237 7.03 -6.40 -4.12
CA HIS A 237 7.12 -7.86 -4.19
C HIS A 237 5.87 -8.49 -4.84
N VAL A 238 4.67 -8.05 -4.44
CA VAL A 238 3.42 -8.51 -5.05
C VAL A 238 3.34 -8.12 -6.53
N MET A 239 3.75 -6.91 -6.88
CA MET A 239 3.76 -6.43 -8.26
C MET A 239 4.69 -7.27 -9.15
N GLU A 240 5.86 -7.66 -8.62
CA GLU A 240 6.94 -8.35 -9.34
C GLU A 240 6.86 -9.88 -9.27
N SER A 241 5.97 -10.45 -8.45
CA SER A 241 5.77 -11.90 -8.26
C SER A 241 4.50 -12.39 -8.95
N ASP A 242 4.17 -13.67 -8.78
CA ASP A 242 2.96 -14.31 -9.29
C ASP A 242 1.80 -14.30 -8.26
N LEU A 243 1.94 -13.56 -7.17
CA LEU A 243 0.91 -13.45 -6.15
C LEU A 243 -0.37 -12.85 -6.73
N GLU A 244 -1.51 -13.51 -6.44
CA GLU A 244 -2.84 -13.09 -6.88
C GLU A 244 -3.88 -13.33 -5.77
N GLY A 245 -5.07 -12.77 -5.95
CA GLY A 245 -6.12 -12.82 -4.93
C GLY A 245 -5.77 -11.97 -3.69
N PRO A 246 -6.33 -12.30 -2.51
CA PRO A 246 -6.03 -11.58 -1.28
C PRO A 246 -4.60 -11.84 -0.81
N VAL A 247 -3.92 -10.78 -0.39
CA VAL A 247 -2.59 -10.81 0.21
C VAL A 247 -2.60 -9.92 1.45
N ASN A 248 -2.38 -10.50 2.62
CA ASN A 248 -2.31 -9.75 3.87
C ASN A 248 -0.98 -9.00 3.98
N LEU A 249 -1.04 -7.67 3.99
CA LEU A 249 0.11 -6.80 4.23
C LEU A 249 0.13 -6.45 5.71
N THR A 250 0.62 -7.40 6.51
CA THR A 250 0.80 -7.26 7.97
C THR A 250 2.15 -7.84 8.37
N ALA A 251 2.71 -7.40 9.48
CA ALA A 251 3.90 -8.02 10.04
C ALA A 251 3.57 -9.44 10.55
N PRO A 252 4.56 -10.37 10.57
CA PRO A 252 4.34 -11.76 10.97
C PRO A 252 3.95 -11.92 12.45
N ALA A 253 4.24 -10.91 13.27
CA ALA A 253 3.93 -10.89 14.69
C ALA A 253 2.89 -9.82 15.01
N PRO A 254 1.58 -10.14 14.90
CA PRO A 254 0.52 -9.22 15.30
C PRO A 254 0.65 -8.90 16.80
N SER A 255 0.32 -7.68 17.18
CA SER A 255 0.47 -7.22 18.57
C SER A 255 -0.87 -6.82 19.15
N ARG A 256 -1.04 -6.99 20.46
CA ARG A 256 -2.17 -6.37 21.17
C ARG A 256 -1.99 -4.85 21.19
N ASN A 257 -3.08 -4.10 21.20
CA ASN A 257 -3.04 -2.64 21.24
C ASN A 257 -2.19 -2.12 22.41
N GLY A 258 -2.32 -2.73 23.60
CA GLY A 258 -1.53 -2.38 24.77
C GLY A 258 -0.03 -2.59 24.57
N ASP A 259 0.37 -3.69 23.92
CA ASP A 259 1.78 -3.99 23.66
C ASP A 259 2.38 -3.06 22.60
N LEU A 260 1.61 -2.76 21.54
CA LEU A 260 2.02 -1.79 20.53
C LEU A 260 2.22 -0.41 21.15
N THR A 261 1.28 0.04 21.97
CA THR A 261 1.36 1.33 22.64
C THR A 261 2.56 1.39 23.59
N ARG A 262 2.81 0.30 24.33
CA ARG A 262 3.98 0.18 25.23
C ARG A 262 5.29 0.21 24.44
N ALA A 263 5.40 -0.57 23.36
CA ALA A 263 6.60 -0.60 22.54
C ALA A 263 6.95 0.80 21.96
N LEU A 264 5.95 1.56 21.52
CA LEU A 264 6.15 2.96 21.12
C LEU A 264 6.61 3.82 22.29
N GLY A 265 5.98 3.71 23.46
CA GLY A 265 6.39 4.43 24.66
C GLY A 265 7.84 4.16 25.04
N ASP A 266 8.24 2.91 25.06
CA ASP A 266 9.61 2.49 25.38
C ASP A 266 10.61 3.06 24.37
N ALA A 267 10.30 3.03 23.06
CA ALA A 267 11.13 3.58 22.01
C ALA A 267 11.33 5.09 22.14
N PHE A 268 10.30 5.83 22.55
CA PHE A 268 10.36 7.27 22.82
C PHE A 268 10.78 7.62 24.24
N ARG A 269 11.03 6.62 25.10
CA ARG A 269 11.32 6.80 26.55
C ARG A 269 10.22 7.59 27.27
N ARG A 270 8.97 7.25 26.99
CA ARG A 270 7.77 7.90 27.55
C ARG A 270 6.84 6.88 28.17
N PRO A 271 6.20 7.22 29.30
CA PRO A 271 5.19 6.36 29.90
C PRO A 271 3.95 6.25 29.01
N THR A 272 3.28 5.08 29.05
CA THR A 272 2.04 4.81 28.33
C THR A 272 0.99 4.20 29.26
N LYS A 273 0.76 4.86 30.41
CA LYS A 273 -0.08 4.34 31.50
C LYS A 273 -1.52 4.84 31.48
N ILE A 274 -1.82 5.88 30.67
CA ILE A 274 -3.14 6.53 30.67
C ILE A 274 -4.05 5.79 29.71
N LYS A 275 -4.89 4.89 30.24
CA LYS A 275 -5.88 4.17 29.45
C LYS A 275 -6.92 5.14 28.86
N VAL A 276 -7.26 4.94 27.60
CA VAL A 276 -8.35 5.66 26.93
C VAL A 276 -9.62 4.81 27.03
N PRO A 277 -10.62 5.18 27.85
CA PRO A 277 -11.82 4.38 28.00
C PRO A 277 -12.60 4.24 26.69
N ALA A 278 -13.22 3.08 26.47
CA ALA A 278 -13.99 2.81 25.26
C ALA A 278 -15.13 3.83 25.02
N PHE A 279 -15.79 4.30 26.11
CA PHE A 279 -16.85 5.30 25.98
C PHE A 279 -16.32 6.64 25.47
N ALA A 280 -15.11 7.04 25.88
CA ALA A 280 -14.48 8.27 25.42
C ALA A 280 -14.14 8.20 23.91
N LEU A 281 -13.68 7.04 23.44
CA LEU A 281 -13.47 6.79 22.00
C LEU A 281 -14.79 6.87 21.22
N LYS A 282 -15.88 6.30 21.75
CA LYS A 282 -17.22 6.39 21.12
C LYS A 282 -17.71 7.83 21.02
N ILE A 283 -17.52 8.64 22.06
CA ILE A 283 -17.89 10.06 22.03
C ILE A 283 -17.05 10.83 21.00
N ALA A 284 -15.74 10.59 20.97
CA ALA A 284 -14.82 11.32 20.09
C ALA A 284 -14.93 10.91 18.61
N LEU A 285 -15.02 9.61 18.35
CA LEU A 285 -14.87 9.04 17.00
C LEU A 285 -16.18 8.45 16.44
N GLY A 286 -17.24 8.35 17.26
CA GLY A 286 -18.49 7.74 16.85
C GLY A 286 -18.30 6.25 16.54
N GLU A 287 -18.94 5.77 15.48
CA GLU A 287 -18.90 4.36 15.07
C GLU A 287 -17.51 3.88 14.65
N PHE A 288 -16.64 4.76 14.14
CA PHE A 288 -15.26 4.39 13.81
C PHE A 288 -14.50 3.84 15.03
N SER A 289 -14.94 4.15 16.25
CA SER A 289 -14.36 3.59 17.47
C SER A 289 -14.44 2.06 17.52
N SER A 290 -15.44 1.44 16.88
CA SER A 290 -15.56 -0.02 16.83
C SER A 290 -14.38 -0.67 16.12
N GLU A 291 -13.82 -0.02 15.08
CA GLU A 291 -12.65 -0.50 14.36
C GLU A 291 -11.38 -0.47 15.22
N LEU A 292 -11.25 0.52 16.10
CA LEU A 292 -10.13 0.62 17.02
C LEU A 292 -10.23 -0.34 18.21
N LEU A 293 -11.44 -0.72 18.58
CA LEU A 293 -11.74 -1.62 19.70
C LEU A 293 -11.89 -3.07 19.24
N GLY A 294 -12.10 -3.30 17.94
CA GLY A 294 -12.15 -4.61 17.32
C GLY A 294 -10.79 -5.31 17.31
N SER A 295 -10.80 -6.63 17.27
CA SER A 295 -9.62 -7.48 17.33
C SER A 295 -9.46 -8.25 16.02
N GLN A 296 -8.29 -8.10 15.40
CA GLN A 296 -7.93 -8.76 14.14
C GLN A 296 -6.51 -9.31 14.24
N ARG A 297 -6.40 -10.61 14.49
CA ARG A 297 -5.10 -11.31 14.58
C ARG A 297 -4.74 -11.87 13.22
N VAL A 298 -4.25 -11.02 12.33
CA VAL A 298 -3.98 -11.35 10.92
C VAL A 298 -2.55 -11.83 10.73
N HIS A 299 -2.38 -12.91 9.96
CA HIS A 299 -1.10 -13.50 9.59
C HIS A 299 -0.86 -13.35 8.08
N PRO A 300 0.34 -12.94 7.62
CA PRO A 300 0.65 -12.71 6.21
C PRO A 300 1.12 -14.00 5.51
N GLU A 301 0.26 -15.02 5.47
CA GLU A 301 0.64 -16.36 5.00
C GLU A 301 1.10 -16.37 3.53
N ALA A 302 0.46 -15.55 2.67
CA ALA A 302 0.81 -15.47 1.26
C ALA A 302 2.21 -14.83 1.06
N LEU A 303 2.53 -13.76 1.78
CA LEU A 303 3.86 -13.13 1.72
C LEU A 303 4.95 -14.08 2.22
N GLU A 304 4.72 -14.77 3.34
CA GLU A 304 5.71 -15.71 3.88
C GLU A 304 5.95 -16.88 2.94
N ARG A 305 4.89 -17.47 2.36
CA ARG A 305 5.02 -18.54 1.36
C ARG A 305 5.76 -18.09 0.09
N ALA A 306 5.63 -16.81 -0.27
CA ALA A 306 6.34 -16.21 -1.40
C ALA A 306 7.78 -15.79 -1.05
N GLY A 307 8.25 -16.08 0.17
CA GLY A 307 9.63 -15.77 0.60
C GLY A 307 9.88 -14.28 0.87
N PHE A 308 8.84 -13.51 1.19
CA PHE A 308 9.02 -12.11 1.55
C PHE A 308 9.72 -11.97 2.91
N GLU A 309 10.80 -11.20 2.95
CA GLU A 309 11.57 -10.94 4.17
C GLU A 309 11.21 -9.57 4.74
N PHE A 310 10.68 -9.55 5.97
CA PHE A 310 10.32 -8.33 6.67
C PHE A 310 11.55 -7.62 7.26
N THR A 311 11.65 -6.31 7.04
CA THR A 311 12.66 -5.45 7.68
C THR A 311 12.34 -5.24 9.15
N HIS A 312 11.05 -5.11 9.48
CA HIS A 312 10.56 -4.91 10.84
C HIS A 312 9.57 -6.02 11.25
N PRO A 313 10.06 -7.25 11.53
CA PRO A 313 9.16 -8.38 11.81
C PRO A 313 8.49 -8.32 13.18
N THR A 314 8.99 -7.49 14.10
CA THR A 314 8.45 -7.35 15.47
C THR A 314 8.08 -5.91 15.79
N ILE A 315 7.09 -5.74 16.66
CA ILE A 315 6.63 -4.39 17.07
C ILE A 315 7.75 -3.55 17.70
N HIS A 316 8.69 -4.18 18.42
CA HIS A 316 9.82 -3.47 18.99
C HIS A 316 10.80 -2.96 17.92
N ALA A 317 11.03 -3.72 16.85
CA ALA A 317 11.84 -3.28 15.72
C ALA A 317 11.17 -2.10 15.00
N ALA A 318 9.87 -2.18 14.72
CA ALA A 318 9.09 -1.12 14.10
C ALA A 318 9.03 0.14 14.99
N ALA A 319 8.79 -0.01 16.29
CA ALA A 319 8.73 1.11 17.22
C ALA A 319 10.07 1.88 17.31
N ARG A 320 11.21 1.17 17.34
CA ARG A 320 12.53 1.81 17.28
C ARG A 320 12.73 2.59 16.00
N TRP A 321 12.40 1.98 14.85
CA TRP A 321 12.48 2.66 13.55
C TRP A 321 11.60 3.93 13.51
N VAL A 322 10.37 3.86 14.03
CA VAL A 322 9.47 5.02 14.16
C VAL A 322 10.10 6.11 15.02
N ALA A 323 10.72 5.76 16.15
CA ALA A 323 11.33 6.71 17.07
C ALA A 323 12.62 7.36 16.50
N GLU A 324 13.38 6.63 15.68
CA GLU A 324 14.55 7.15 14.97
C GLU A 324 14.18 8.21 13.92
N GLY A 325 12.93 8.25 13.51
CA GLY A 325 12.43 9.24 12.54
C GLY A 325 13.01 9.09 11.14
N ARG A 326 13.64 7.95 10.84
CA ARG A 326 14.20 7.70 9.51
C ARG A 326 13.08 7.50 8.51
N PRO A 327 13.10 8.19 7.36
CA PRO A 327 12.17 7.88 6.28
C PRO A 327 12.36 6.42 5.83
N ALA A 328 11.33 5.85 5.22
CA ALA A 328 11.42 4.55 4.56
C ALA A 328 12.67 4.52 3.66
N GLN A 329 13.54 3.52 3.86
CA GLN A 329 14.92 3.56 3.37
C GLN A 329 15.01 3.79 1.85
N THR A 330 15.94 4.65 1.48
CA THR A 330 16.29 4.93 0.09
C THR A 330 17.40 4.02 -0.44
N SER A 331 17.85 3.03 0.35
CA SER A 331 19.01 2.20 0.00
C SER A 331 18.76 1.36 -1.26
N PRO A 332 19.69 1.35 -2.21
CA PRO A 332 19.69 0.35 -3.27
C PRO A 332 20.02 -0.99 -2.60
N THR A 333 19.18 -1.99 -2.82
CA THR A 333 19.58 -3.37 -2.57
C THR A 333 20.63 -3.70 -3.62
N VAL A 334 21.79 -4.14 -3.18
CA VAL A 334 22.91 -4.65 -3.98
C VAL A 334 22.47 -5.88 -4.75
#